data_95719d5fe44cac733548dc8156813b2c
#
_entry.id   95719d5fe44cac733548dc8156813b2c
#
_cell.length_a   1.000
_cell.length_b   1.000
_cell.length_c   1.000
_cell.angle_alpha   90.00
_cell.angle_beta   90.00
_cell.angle_gamma   90.00
#
_symmetry.space_group_name_H-M   'P 1'
#
loop_
_entity.id
_entity.type
_entity.pdbx_description
1 polymer ?
#
loop_
_entity_poly.entity_id
_entity_poly.type
_entity_poly.pdbx_seq_one_letter_code
_entity_poly.pdbx_strand_id
1 'polypeptide(L)'
;MSGTVLEDAVADAFRKRGYIVFTRRNHCDVLAVKPDMTLAYLVECKDYALSSKQQVLAVRELNRNYTHALELLIQQRLCPEKVLKVLVAKGFAYQARGILQYTPETFIQHVSS
;
A
#
# COMPACT_ATOMS: atom_id res chain seq x y z
N MET A 1 -6.00 -17.73 5.58
CA MET A 1 -4.87 -16.84 5.91
C MET A 1 -5.29 -15.40 5.77
N SER A 2 -5.11 -14.63 6.78
CA SER A 2 -5.41 -13.22 6.70
C SER A 2 -4.34 -12.49 5.91
N GLY A 3 -4.66 -11.30 5.41
CA GLY A 3 -3.69 -10.44 4.74
C GLY A 3 -2.58 -9.94 5.65
N THR A 4 -2.62 -10.26 6.95
CA THR A 4 -1.62 -9.81 7.93
C THR A 4 -0.20 -10.29 7.58
N VAL A 5 -0.06 -11.53 7.14
CA VAL A 5 1.25 -12.06 6.73
C VAL A 5 1.80 -11.29 5.54
N LEU A 6 0.95 -11.01 4.55
CA LEU A 6 1.34 -10.24 3.38
C LEU A 6 1.66 -8.79 3.76
N GLU A 7 0.84 -8.18 4.60
CA GLU A 7 1.08 -6.82 5.09
C GLU A 7 2.44 -6.72 5.79
N ASP A 8 2.75 -7.70 6.65
CA ASP A 8 4.02 -7.73 7.37
C ASP A 8 5.20 -7.91 6.42
N ALA A 9 5.06 -8.76 5.41
CA ALA A 9 6.12 -8.96 4.41
C ALA A 9 6.39 -7.68 3.61
N VAL A 10 5.34 -6.97 3.21
CA VAL A 10 5.46 -5.69 2.50
C VAL A 10 6.09 -4.64 3.41
N ALA A 11 5.63 -4.56 4.65
CA ALA A 11 6.18 -3.61 5.64
C ALA A 11 7.67 -3.86 5.89
N ASP A 12 8.06 -5.13 6.03
CA ASP A 12 9.46 -5.49 6.27
C ASP A 12 10.35 -5.13 5.08
N ALA A 13 9.84 -5.31 3.85
CA ALA A 13 10.59 -4.90 2.66
C ALA A 13 10.88 -3.40 2.68
N PHE A 14 9.90 -2.59 3.06
CA PHE A 14 10.09 -1.14 3.20
C PHE A 14 11.06 -0.80 4.33
N ARG A 15 10.94 -1.46 5.48
CA ARG A 15 11.80 -1.20 6.63
C ARG A 15 13.27 -1.49 6.30
N LYS A 16 13.53 -2.54 5.55
CA LYS A 16 14.88 -2.89 5.10
C LYS A 16 15.51 -1.82 4.23
N ARG A 17 14.70 -1.00 3.59
CA ARG A 17 15.17 0.12 2.76
C ARG A 17 15.15 1.45 3.51
N GLY A 18 14.89 1.44 4.80
CA GLY A 18 14.93 2.63 5.64
C GLY A 18 13.69 3.50 5.60
N TYR A 19 12.58 2.98 5.07
CA TYR A 19 11.31 3.74 5.05
C TYR A 19 10.74 3.85 6.47
N ILE A 20 9.99 4.92 6.70
CA ILE A 20 9.16 5.07 7.89
C ILE A 20 7.85 4.34 7.59
N VAL A 21 7.51 3.32 8.39
CA VAL A 21 6.40 2.41 8.05
C VAL A 21 5.37 2.39 9.17
N PHE A 22 4.11 2.51 8.77
CA PHE A 22 2.95 2.32 9.64
C PHE A 22 2.14 1.14 9.10
N THR A 23 1.77 0.21 9.98
CA THR A 23 0.95 -0.95 9.59
C THR A 23 -0.34 -0.93 10.37
N ARG A 24 -1.45 -1.18 9.67
CA ARG A 24 -2.79 -1.32 10.27
C ARG A 24 -3.15 -0.14 11.19
N ARG A 25 -2.76 1.06 10.76
CA ARG A 25 -3.08 2.28 11.47
C ARG A 25 -3.98 3.16 10.62
N ASN A 26 -4.96 3.77 11.25
CA ASN A 26 -5.91 4.70 10.62
C ASN A 26 -6.52 4.10 9.35
N HIS A 27 -6.92 2.82 9.42
CA HIS A 27 -7.54 2.05 8.32
C HIS A 27 -6.60 1.72 7.15
N CYS A 28 -5.33 2.02 7.24
CA CYS A 28 -4.35 1.72 6.20
C CYS A 28 -3.65 0.40 6.50
N ASP A 29 -3.57 -0.49 5.50
CA ASP A 29 -2.82 -1.74 5.66
C ASP A 29 -1.35 -1.46 5.87
N VAL A 30 -0.73 -0.75 4.92
CA VAL A 30 0.66 -0.32 5.00
C VAL A 30 0.77 1.10 4.45
N LEU A 31 1.39 1.98 5.21
CA LEU A 31 1.77 3.30 4.74
C LEU A 31 3.27 3.45 4.96
N ALA A 32 4.02 3.63 3.89
CA ALA A 32 5.47 3.70 3.94
C ALA A 32 5.95 5.02 3.34
N VAL A 33 6.75 5.76 4.11
CA VAL A 33 7.22 7.09 3.72
C VAL A 33 8.73 7.02 3.49
N LYS A 34 9.16 7.44 2.29
CA LYS A 34 10.59 7.49 1.97
C LYS A 34 11.26 8.55 2.85
N PRO A 35 12.45 8.26 3.41
CA PRO A 35 13.07 9.18 4.37
C PRO A 35 13.36 10.57 3.81
N ASP A 36 13.59 10.69 2.52
CA ASP A 36 13.85 11.99 1.87
C ASP A 36 12.56 12.79 1.59
N MET A 37 11.41 12.27 1.97
CA MET A 37 10.10 12.90 1.79
C MET A 37 9.71 13.14 0.33
N THR A 38 10.31 12.43 -0.62
CA THR A 38 9.92 12.56 -2.04
C THR A 38 8.61 11.84 -2.33
N LEU A 39 8.36 10.72 -1.65
CA LEU A 39 7.13 9.98 -1.87
C LEU A 39 6.77 9.09 -0.68
N ALA A 40 5.50 8.69 -0.65
CA ALA A 40 4.99 7.67 0.24
C ALA A 40 4.16 6.67 -0.58
N TYR A 41 4.07 5.45 -0.08
CA TYR A 41 3.23 4.41 -0.66
C TYR A 41 2.10 4.08 0.31
N LEU A 42 0.87 4.17 -0.17
CA LEU A 42 -0.30 3.63 0.52
C LEU A 42 -0.63 2.31 -0.13
N VAL A 43 -0.45 1.21 0.58
CA VAL A 43 -0.58 -0.14 0.04
C VAL A 43 -1.77 -0.85 0.66
N GLU A 44 -2.65 -1.35 -0.20
CA GLU A 44 -3.75 -2.23 0.17
C GLU A 44 -3.34 -3.65 -0.23
N CYS A 45 -3.39 -4.59 0.71
CA CYS A 45 -2.91 -5.95 0.51
C CYS A 45 -4.08 -6.94 0.52
N LYS A 46 -4.18 -7.75 -0.54
CA LYS A 46 -5.17 -8.84 -0.64
C LYS A 46 -4.42 -10.13 -0.94
N ASP A 47 -4.52 -11.11 -0.05
CA ASP A 47 -3.78 -12.37 -0.15
C ASP A 47 -4.51 -13.40 -1.02
N TYR A 48 -5.09 -12.92 -2.13
CA TYR A 48 -5.80 -13.77 -3.09
C TYR A 48 -5.91 -13.05 -4.43
N ALA A 49 -6.32 -13.80 -5.47
CA ALA A 49 -6.62 -13.20 -6.78
C ALA A 49 -7.98 -12.54 -6.72
N LEU A 50 -8.08 -11.32 -7.24
CA LEU A 50 -9.31 -10.54 -7.18
C LEU A 50 -10.21 -10.82 -8.38
N SER A 51 -11.49 -11.12 -8.11
CA SER A 51 -12.52 -11.08 -9.14
C SER A 51 -12.82 -9.62 -9.48
N SER A 52 -13.57 -9.38 -10.56
CA SER A 52 -13.96 -8.01 -10.93
C SER A 52 -14.66 -7.29 -9.79
N LYS A 53 -15.60 -7.96 -9.13
CA LYS A 53 -16.34 -7.38 -8.02
C LYS A 53 -15.45 -7.09 -6.83
N GLN A 54 -14.57 -8.02 -6.50
CA GLN A 54 -13.64 -7.85 -5.39
C GLN A 54 -12.66 -6.71 -5.67
N GLN A 55 -12.22 -6.57 -6.92
CA GLN A 55 -11.30 -5.49 -7.27
C GLN A 55 -11.96 -4.13 -7.19
N VAL A 56 -13.21 -4.00 -7.63
CA VAL A 56 -13.97 -2.75 -7.48
C VAL A 56 -14.03 -2.33 -6.02
N LEU A 57 -14.32 -3.28 -5.12
CA LEU A 57 -14.39 -3.00 -3.69
C LEU A 57 -13.01 -2.62 -3.12
N ALA A 58 -11.96 -3.32 -3.54
CA ALA A 58 -10.60 -3.02 -3.07
C ALA A 58 -10.14 -1.64 -3.52
N VAL A 59 -10.43 -1.26 -4.76
CA VAL A 59 -10.09 0.06 -5.29
C VAL A 59 -10.84 1.16 -4.53
N ARG A 60 -12.13 0.93 -4.27
CA ARG A 60 -12.95 1.88 -3.51
C ARG A 60 -12.41 2.06 -2.08
N GLU A 61 -12.04 0.97 -1.45
CA GLU A 61 -11.46 0.97 -0.12
C GLU A 61 -10.13 1.72 -0.09
N LEU A 62 -9.27 1.48 -1.07
CA LEU A 62 -7.99 2.16 -1.19
C LEU A 62 -8.16 3.67 -1.39
N ASN A 63 -9.10 4.08 -2.24
CA ASN A 63 -9.39 5.50 -2.46
C ASN A 63 -9.93 6.17 -1.20
N ARG A 64 -10.75 5.46 -0.43
CA ARG A 64 -11.26 5.98 0.84
C ARG A 64 -10.12 6.09 1.86
N ASN A 65 -9.26 5.10 1.93
CA ASN A 65 -8.14 5.07 2.87
C ASN A 65 -7.07 6.10 2.54
N TYR A 66 -7.05 6.62 1.34
CA TYR A 66 -6.15 7.71 0.96
C TYR A 66 -6.34 8.93 1.88
N THR A 67 -7.58 9.29 2.18
CA THR A 67 -7.88 10.39 3.11
C THR A 67 -7.35 10.08 4.50
N HIS A 68 -7.54 8.84 4.97
CA HIS A 68 -7.03 8.40 6.27
C HIS A 68 -5.50 8.43 6.32
N ALA A 69 -4.84 8.09 5.21
CA ALA A 69 -3.38 8.15 5.11
C ALA A 69 -2.88 9.59 5.23
N LEU A 70 -3.55 10.54 4.56
CA LEU A 70 -3.19 11.94 4.66
C LEU A 70 -3.34 12.47 6.09
N GLU A 71 -4.40 12.09 6.78
CA GLU A 71 -4.60 12.45 8.19
C GLU A 71 -3.48 11.90 9.06
N LEU A 72 -3.09 10.64 8.86
CA LEU A 72 -2.01 10.03 9.62
C LEU A 72 -0.68 10.76 9.37
N LEU A 73 -0.38 11.10 8.12
CA LEU A 73 0.82 11.83 7.77
C LEU A 73 0.87 13.21 8.48
N ILE A 74 -0.26 13.90 8.50
CA ILE A 74 -0.36 15.19 9.20
C ILE A 74 -0.11 15.00 10.69
N GLN A 75 -0.72 14.01 11.30
CA GLN A 75 -0.54 13.71 12.73
C GLN A 75 0.93 13.41 13.07
N GLN A 76 1.62 12.72 12.17
CA GLN A 76 3.03 12.34 12.34
C GLN A 76 4.00 13.42 11.86
N ARG A 77 3.49 14.55 11.36
CA ARG A 77 4.29 15.66 10.83
C ARG A 77 5.20 15.25 9.69
N LEU A 78 4.69 14.38 8.81
CA LEU A 78 5.38 13.91 7.62
C LEU A 78 4.73 14.52 6.40
N CYS A 79 5.54 15.07 5.50
CA CYS A 79 5.05 15.80 4.33
C CYS A 79 5.69 15.26 3.04
N PRO A 80 5.40 14.02 2.62
CA PRO A 80 5.92 13.53 1.33
C PRO A 80 5.35 14.35 0.18
N GLU A 81 6.14 14.52 -0.87
CA GLU A 81 5.73 15.29 -2.05
C GLU A 81 4.55 14.65 -2.78
N LYS A 82 4.47 13.33 -2.78
CA LYS A 82 3.34 12.61 -3.37
C LYS A 82 3.09 11.31 -2.62
N VAL A 83 1.85 10.84 -2.70
CA VAL A 83 1.44 9.54 -2.14
C VAL A 83 0.92 8.68 -3.27
N LEU A 84 1.55 7.54 -3.49
CA LEU A 84 1.16 6.59 -4.53
C LEU A 84 0.25 5.52 -3.94
N LYS A 85 -0.87 5.27 -4.60
CA LYS A 85 -1.81 4.22 -4.19
C LYS A 85 -1.41 2.93 -4.89
N VAL A 86 -1.22 1.88 -4.09
CA VAL A 86 -0.77 0.58 -4.58
C VAL A 86 -1.73 -0.51 -4.11
N LEU A 87 -2.14 -1.35 -5.03
CA LEU A 87 -2.93 -2.55 -4.73
C LEU A 87 -2.06 -3.76 -4.99
N VAL A 88 -1.85 -4.57 -3.95
CA VAL A 88 -1.08 -5.82 -4.04
C VAL A 88 -2.05 -6.98 -3.90
N ALA A 89 -2.08 -7.85 -4.89
CA ALA A 89 -2.95 -9.04 -4.91
C ALA A 89 -2.34 -10.11 -5.80
N LYS A 90 -2.80 -11.37 -5.64
CA LYS A 90 -2.26 -12.48 -6.43
C LYS A 90 -2.70 -12.44 -7.90
N GLY A 91 -3.73 -11.71 -8.22
CA GLY A 91 -4.20 -11.52 -9.59
C GLY A 91 -5.23 -10.40 -9.64
N PHE A 92 -5.43 -9.86 -10.84
CA PHE A 92 -6.29 -8.71 -11.07
C PHE A 92 -7.23 -9.00 -12.22
N ALA A 93 -8.45 -8.43 -12.14
CA ALA A 93 -9.46 -8.57 -13.19
C ALA A 93 -9.32 -7.47 -14.26
N TYR A 94 -8.77 -6.31 -13.89
CA TYR A 94 -8.60 -5.19 -14.80
C TYR A 94 -7.53 -4.25 -14.26
N GLN A 95 -7.11 -3.27 -15.08
CA GLN A 95 -6.17 -2.24 -14.66
C GLN A 95 -6.95 -1.03 -14.15
N ALA A 96 -6.86 -0.76 -12.85
CA ALA A 96 -7.54 0.38 -12.23
C ALA A 96 -6.77 1.67 -12.50
N ARG A 97 -7.52 2.72 -12.84
CA ARG A 97 -6.93 4.02 -13.14
C ARG A 97 -6.37 4.67 -11.87
N GLY A 98 -5.15 5.19 -11.97
CA GLY A 98 -4.52 5.93 -10.88
C GLY A 98 -4.00 5.07 -9.75
N ILE A 99 -3.97 3.74 -9.94
CA ILE A 99 -3.51 2.79 -8.94
C ILE A 99 -2.45 1.89 -9.55
N LEU A 100 -1.34 1.74 -8.83
CA LEU A 100 -0.29 0.79 -9.21
C LEU A 100 -0.70 -0.59 -8.72
N GLN A 101 -0.59 -1.60 -9.58
CA GLN A 101 -0.99 -2.96 -9.28
C GLN A 101 0.20 -3.90 -9.40
N TYR A 102 0.42 -4.69 -8.34
CA TYR A 102 1.55 -5.62 -8.28
C TYR A 102 1.11 -6.93 -7.64
N THR A 103 1.72 -8.04 -8.07
CA THR A 103 1.67 -9.25 -7.28
C THR A 103 2.60 -9.09 -6.08
N PRO A 104 2.42 -9.90 -5.02
CA PRO A 104 3.27 -9.80 -3.83
C PRO A 104 4.77 -9.87 -4.13
N GLU A 105 5.18 -10.87 -4.91
CA GLU A 105 6.59 -11.07 -5.24
C GLU A 105 7.14 -9.89 -6.03
N THR A 106 6.39 -9.42 -7.02
CA THR A 106 6.82 -8.31 -7.88
C THR A 106 6.95 -7.02 -7.08
N PHE A 107 6.02 -6.77 -6.16
CA PHE A 107 6.07 -5.56 -5.35
C PHE A 107 7.23 -5.58 -4.38
N ILE A 108 7.44 -6.69 -3.68
CA ILE A 108 8.55 -6.84 -2.74
C ILE A 108 9.87 -6.68 -3.47
N GLN A 109 10.00 -7.26 -4.66
CA GLN A 109 11.19 -7.09 -5.50
C GLN A 109 11.38 -5.62 -5.90
N HIS A 110 10.30 -4.94 -6.28
CA HIS A 110 10.35 -3.52 -6.65
C HIS A 110 10.85 -2.67 -5.49
N VAL A 111 10.33 -2.89 -4.28
CA VAL A 111 10.74 -2.14 -3.09
C VAL A 111 12.19 -2.45 -2.73
N SER A 112 12.64 -3.68 -2.95
CA SER A 112 13.97 -4.16 -2.56
C SER A 112 15.08 -3.77 -3.56
N SER A 113 14.72 -3.26 -4.72
CA SER A 113 15.67 -2.91 -5.79
C SER A 113 16.46 -1.64 -5.49
#